data_e50bdb79d155ac2713fd1fd47cda2848
#
_entry.id   e50bdb79d155ac2713fd1fd47cda2848
#
_cell.length_a   1.000
_cell.length_b   1.000
_cell.length_c   1.000
_cell.angle_alpha   90.00
_cell.angle_beta   90.00
_cell.angle_gamma   90.00
#
_symmetry.space_group_name_H-M   'P 1'
#
loop_
_entity.id
_entity.type
_entity.pdbx_description
1 polymer ?
#
loop_
_entity_poly.entity_id
_entity_poly.type
_entity_poly.pdbx_seq_one_letter_code
_entity_poly.pdbx_strand_id
1 'polypeptide(L)'
;STQSGSTAVNRALKGAVVDPGLKVLQLCEIMPISHKNHHSLKNPYIMNDTRKIGVRGDTLAYAHVCYDHLERDLESISEIIIHSSTKKVRFARYRTYSYLTRLKNLY
;
A
#
# COMPACT_ATOMS: atom_id res chain seq x y z
N SER A 1 0.62 0.62 -0.11
CA SER A 1 1.01 1.05 1.26
C SER A 1 1.75 2.38 1.24
N THR A 2 1.82 3.04 2.38
CA THR A 2 2.70 4.18 2.67
C THR A 2 4.01 3.66 3.29
N GLN A 3 4.98 4.54 3.55
CA GLN A 3 6.21 4.18 4.26
C GLN A 3 5.92 3.54 5.63
N SER A 4 4.96 4.05 6.39
CA SER A 4 4.57 3.47 7.69
C SER A 4 3.96 2.08 7.54
N GLY A 5 3.20 1.84 6.49
CA GLY A 5 2.56 0.55 6.19
C GLY A 5 3.50 -0.47 5.56
N SER A 6 4.73 -0.09 5.20
CA SER A 6 5.66 -0.97 4.48
C SER A 6 6.10 -2.21 5.30
N THR A 7 6.07 -2.11 6.63
CA THR A 7 6.41 -3.20 7.55
C THR A 7 5.21 -4.03 8.01
N ALA A 8 4.01 -3.72 7.52
CA ALA A 8 2.76 -4.43 7.84
C ALA A 8 2.43 -5.50 6.77
N VAL A 9 1.20 -5.55 6.29
CA VAL A 9 0.75 -6.50 5.25
C VAL A 9 1.62 -6.44 3.99
N ASN A 10 2.07 -5.25 3.61
CA ASN A 10 2.99 -5.04 2.49
C ASN A 10 4.26 -5.91 2.58
N ARG A 11 4.79 -6.13 3.78
CA ARG A 11 5.93 -7.03 4.00
C ARG A 11 5.59 -8.49 3.68
N ALA A 12 4.40 -8.95 4.07
CA ALA A 12 3.93 -10.31 3.75
C ALA A 12 3.78 -10.51 2.23
N LEU A 13 3.51 -9.44 1.50
CA LEU A 13 3.43 -9.42 0.04
C LEU A 13 4.80 -9.23 -0.64
N LYS A 14 5.91 -9.39 0.10
CA LYS A 14 7.28 -9.16 -0.38
C LYS A 14 7.53 -7.73 -0.88
N GLY A 15 6.74 -6.77 -0.40
CA GLY A 15 6.96 -5.36 -0.64
C GLY A 15 8.24 -4.85 0.06
N ALA A 16 8.80 -3.78 -0.46
CA ALA A 16 9.98 -3.17 0.11
C ALA A 16 9.70 -2.51 1.46
N VAL A 17 10.63 -2.62 2.39
CA VAL A 17 10.65 -1.82 3.60
C VAL A 17 11.15 -0.42 3.24
N VAL A 18 10.40 0.59 3.65
CA VAL A 18 10.66 1.98 3.26
C VAL A 18 11.02 2.81 4.49
N ASP A 19 12.07 3.58 4.38
CA ASP A 19 12.48 4.54 5.42
C ASP A 19 11.34 5.55 5.68
N PRO A 20 11.01 5.83 6.95
CA PRO A 20 9.91 6.74 7.30
C PRO A 20 10.15 8.20 6.88
N GLY A 21 11.37 8.57 6.52
CA GLY A 21 11.69 9.88 5.96
C GLY A 21 11.29 10.06 4.50
N LEU A 22 11.00 8.97 3.80
CA LEU A 22 10.61 9.01 2.39
C LEU A 22 9.09 9.21 2.24
N LYS A 23 8.71 10.10 1.36
CA LYS A 23 7.29 10.37 1.02
C LYS A 23 6.90 9.58 -0.21
N VAL A 24 6.46 8.34 0.00
CA VAL A 24 6.16 7.41 -1.10
C VAL A 24 4.86 6.65 -0.88
N LEU A 25 4.30 6.21 -2.00
CA LEU A 25 3.28 5.16 -2.07
C LEU A 25 3.91 3.92 -2.70
N GLN A 26 3.52 2.76 -2.25
CA GLN A 26 3.94 1.49 -2.81
C GLN A 26 2.72 0.66 -3.22
N LEU A 27 2.73 0.21 -4.45
CA LEU A 27 1.77 -0.71 -5.02
C LEU A 27 2.38 -2.12 -5.08
N CYS A 28 1.71 -3.09 -4.48
CA CYS A 28 2.05 -4.50 -4.55
C CYS A 28 0.84 -5.28 -5.03
N GLU A 29 1.06 -6.18 -5.97
CA GLU A 29 0.04 -7.15 -6.38
C GLU A 29 0.06 -8.35 -5.42
N ILE A 30 -1.13 -8.84 -5.10
CA ILE A 30 -1.30 -10.09 -4.34
C ILE A 30 -1.32 -11.24 -5.34
N MET A 31 -0.38 -12.18 -5.20
CA MET A 31 -0.25 -13.36 -6.07
C MET A 31 -0.25 -13.00 -7.56
N PRO A 32 0.75 -12.25 -8.03
CA PRO A 32 0.82 -11.85 -9.44
C PRO A 32 0.94 -13.08 -10.34
N ILE A 33 -0.02 -13.23 -11.25
CA ILE A 33 -0.03 -14.29 -12.26
C ILE A 33 0.25 -13.63 -13.61
N SER A 34 1.19 -14.17 -14.34
CA SER A 34 1.53 -13.68 -15.66
C SER A 34 1.51 -14.81 -16.67
N HIS A 35 0.71 -14.67 -17.70
CA HIS A 35 0.69 -15.57 -18.86
C HIS A 35 0.42 -14.77 -20.13
N LYS A 36 0.31 -15.44 -21.28
CA LYS A 36 0.26 -14.84 -22.61
C LYS A 36 -0.70 -13.65 -22.76
N ASN A 37 -1.86 -13.70 -22.06
CA ASN A 37 -2.89 -12.68 -22.14
C ASN A 37 -3.07 -11.89 -20.81
N HIS A 38 -2.15 -12.04 -19.88
CA HIS A 38 -2.25 -11.42 -18.56
C HIS A 38 -0.92 -10.83 -18.16
N HIS A 39 -0.91 -9.54 -17.88
CA HIS A 39 0.28 -8.82 -17.46
C HIS A 39 0.14 -8.41 -16.00
N SER A 40 1.20 -8.59 -15.23
CA SER A 40 1.30 -8.14 -13.85
C SER A 40 2.63 -7.42 -13.61
N LEU A 41 2.68 -6.58 -12.60
CA LEU A 41 3.90 -5.87 -12.21
C LEU A 41 4.98 -6.84 -11.71
N LYS A 42 4.59 -7.96 -11.10
CA LYS A 42 5.46 -8.97 -10.47
C LYS A 42 6.29 -8.45 -9.29
N ASN A 43 6.75 -7.21 -9.37
CA ASN A 43 7.55 -6.57 -8.34
C ASN A 43 6.80 -5.37 -7.73
N PRO A 44 7.07 -5.02 -6.47
CA PRO A 44 6.54 -3.81 -5.87
C PRO A 44 6.93 -2.56 -6.67
N TYR A 45 5.97 -1.68 -6.90
CA TYR A 45 6.21 -0.40 -7.57
C TYR A 45 6.14 0.74 -6.55
N ILE A 46 7.24 1.46 -6.39
CA ILE A 46 7.35 2.60 -5.48
C ILE A 46 7.26 3.88 -6.28
N MET A 47 6.42 4.79 -5.84
CA MET A 47 6.19 6.09 -6.48
C MET A 47 6.15 7.21 -5.46
N ASN A 48 6.35 8.44 -5.91
CA ASN A 48 6.19 9.62 -5.06
C ASN A 48 4.75 9.71 -4.55
N ASP A 49 4.55 10.17 -3.31
CA ASP A 49 3.24 10.28 -2.66
C ASP A 49 2.33 11.37 -3.27
N THR A 50 2.85 12.19 -4.17
CA THR A 50 2.05 13.13 -4.96
C THR A 50 1.29 12.47 -6.10
N ARG A 51 1.63 11.22 -6.44
CA ARG A 51 0.95 10.45 -7.48
C ARG A 51 -0.42 9.98 -7.03
N LYS A 52 -1.29 9.77 -8.02
CA LYS A 52 -2.59 9.12 -7.84
C LYS A 52 -2.56 7.77 -8.54
N ILE A 53 -3.15 6.76 -7.91
CA ILE A 53 -3.31 5.42 -8.49
C ILE A 53 -4.77 5.28 -8.87
N GLY A 54 -5.04 5.07 -10.16
CA GLY A 54 -6.37 4.75 -10.67
C GLY A 54 -6.49 3.26 -10.92
N VAL A 55 -7.49 2.62 -10.34
CA VAL A 55 -7.84 1.21 -10.60
C VAL A 55 -9.16 1.19 -11.34
N ARG A 56 -9.18 0.60 -12.52
CA ARG A 56 -10.35 0.44 -13.38
C ARG A 56 -10.46 -1.00 -13.85
N GLY A 57 -11.65 -1.48 -14.06
CA GLY A 57 -11.89 -2.80 -14.62
C GLY A 57 -13.35 -3.19 -14.58
N ASP A 58 -13.77 -4.02 -15.51
CA ASP A 58 -15.15 -4.49 -15.63
C ASP A 58 -15.59 -5.36 -14.46
N THR A 59 -14.63 -5.96 -13.76
CA THR A 59 -14.85 -6.83 -12.59
C THR A 59 -14.86 -6.08 -11.26
N LEU A 60 -14.66 -4.76 -11.24
CA LEU A 60 -14.68 -3.98 -10.00
C LEU A 60 -16.00 -4.10 -9.22
N ALA A 61 -17.12 -4.27 -9.91
CA ALA A 61 -18.42 -4.46 -9.28
C ALA A 61 -18.49 -5.70 -8.37
N TYR A 62 -17.58 -6.66 -8.54
CA TYR A 62 -17.47 -7.87 -7.72
C TYR A 62 -16.29 -7.82 -6.73
N ALA A 63 -15.64 -6.69 -6.61
CA ALA A 63 -14.48 -6.51 -5.75
C ALA A 63 -14.86 -5.90 -4.40
N HIS A 64 -13.97 -6.07 -3.44
CA HIS A 64 -14.05 -5.47 -2.12
C HIS A 64 -12.84 -4.58 -1.90
N VAL A 65 -13.03 -3.47 -1.22
CA VAL A 65 -11.94 -2.65 -0.68
C VAL A 65 -11.84 -2.89 0.81
N CYS A 66 -10.69 -3.40 1.24
CA CYS A 66 -10.37 -3.57 2.65
C CYS A 66 -9.35 -2.50 3.06
N TYR A 67 -9.64 -1.80 4.14
CA TYR A 67 -8.73 -0.81 4.73
C TYR A 67 -8.91 -0.80 6.24
N ASP A 68 -7.79 -0.85 6.96
CA ASP A 68 -7.76 -1.07 8.40
C ASP A 68 -8.55 -2.31 8.79
N HIS A 69 -9.63 -2.15 9.56
CA HIS A 69 -10.56 -3.21 9.93
C HIS A 69 -11.89 -3.14 9.16
N LEU A 70 -11.97 -2.28 8.16
CA LEU A 70 -13.18 -2.03 7.39
C LEU A 70 -13.12 -2.72 6.03
N GLU A 71 -14.27 -3.14 5.56
CA GLU A 71 -14.48 -3.70 4.23
C GLU A 71 -15.66 -2.98 3.56
N ARG A 72 -15.54 -2.76 2.27
CA ARG A 72 -16.58 -2.14 1.45
C ARG A 72 -16.73 -2.87 0.13
N ASP A 73 -17.95 -3.20 -0.22
CA ASP A 73 -18.31 -3.67 -1.56
C ASP A 73 -18.25 -2.53 -2.57
N LEU A 74 -17.84 -2.84 -3.77
CA LEU A 74 -17.70 -1.89 -4.86
C LEU A 74 -18.84 -1.98 -5.88
N GLU A 75 -20.02 -2.34 -5.43
CA GLU A 75 -21.21 -2.37 -6.30
C GLU A 75 -21.38 -1.03 -7.04
N SER A 76 -21.58 -1.10 -8.35
CA SER A 76 -21.79 0.07 -9.22
C SER A 76 -20.60 1.04 -9.32
N ILE A 77 -19.42 0.65 -8.89
CA ILE A 77 -18.20 1.47 -9.00
C ILE A 77 -17.38 1.00 -10.20
N SER A 78 -17.01 1.92 -11.07
CA SER A 78 -16.19 1.65 -12.27
C SER A 78 -14.72 2.06 -12.10
N GLU A 79 -14.41 2.88 -11.09
CA GLU A 79 -13.06 3.37 -10.83
C GLU A 79 -12.83 3.62 -9.34
N ILE A 80 -11.62 3.29 -8.89
CA ILE A 80 -11.12 3.65 -7.56
C ILE A 80 -9.90 4.55 -7.76
N ILE A 81 -9.87 5.69 -7.09
CA ILE A 81 -8.71 6.59 -7.09
C ILE A 81 -8.09 6.59 -5.70
N ILE A 82 -6.81 6.25 -5.62
CA ILE A 82 -6.05 6.19 -4.39
C ILE A 82 -4.99 7.30 -4.42
N HIS A 83 -4.93 8.11 -3.40
CA HIS A 83 -3.93 9.16 -3.24
C HIS A 83 -3.61 9.42 -1.77
N SER A 84 -2.50 10.09 -1.51
CA SER A 84 -2.13 10.52 -0.15
C SER A 84 -3.13 11.54 0.39
N SER A 85 -3.47 11.39 1.67
CA SER A 85 -4.29 12.38 2.37
C SER A 85 -3.46 13.61 2.76
N THR A 86 -4.10 14.78 2.74
CA THR A 86 -3.53 15.99 3.34
C THR A 86 -3.53 15.95 4.87
N LYS A 87 -4.40 15.12 5.45
CA LYS A 87 -4.45 14.89 6.90
C LYS A 87 -3.26 14.03 7.32
N LYS A 88 -2.65 14.36 8.45
CA LYS A 88 -1.50 13.66 9.01
C LYS A 88 -1.84 13.10 10.39
N VAL A 89 -1.44 11.87 10.62
CA VAL A 89 -1.45 11.28 11.96
C VAL A 89 -0.18 11.72 12.69
N ARG A 90 -0.33 12.22 13.91
CA ARG A 90 0.79 12.63 14.77
C ARG A 90 0.99 11.59 15.86
N PHE A 91 2.20 11.06 15.94
CA PHE A 91 2.58 10.13 17.00
C PHE A 91 3.31 10.88 18.10
N ALA A 92 2.81 10.79 19.34
CA ALA A 92 3.54 11.26 20.52
C ALA A 92 4.70 10.31 20.81
N ARG A 93 5.89 10.88 21.05
CA ARG A 93 7.11 10.13 21.37
C ARG A 93 7.65 10.62 22.71
N TYR A 94 7.62 9.77 23.70
CA TYR A 94 8.03 10.08 25.06
C TYR A 94 9.48 9.62 25.38
N ARG A 95 10.11 8.89 24.46
CA ARG A 95 11.47 8.36 24.58
C ARG A 95 12.22 8.54 23.28
N THR A 96 13.56 8.46 23.36
CA THR A 96 14.39 8.42 22.15
C THR A 96 13.94 7.26 21.25
N TYR A 97 13.63 7.59 20.02
CA TYR A 97 13.10 6.64 19.05
C TYR A 97 14.16 6.37 17.98
N SER A 98 14.51 5.12 17.82
CA SER A 98 15.31 4.65 16.68
C SER A 98 14.50 3.74 15.80
N TYR A 99 14.27 4.15 14.57
CA TYR A 99 13.58 3.34 13.57
C TYR A 99 14.33 2.04 13.26
N LEU A 100 15.67 2.13 13.13
CA LEU A 100 16.50 0.97 12.82
C LEU A 100 16.48 -0.08 13.95
N THR A 101 16.47 0.36 15.22
CA THR A 101 16.33 -0.56 16.35
C THR A 101 14.99 -1.27 16.33
N ARG A 102 13.91 -0.54 16.04
CA ARG A 102 12.59 -1.14 15.92
C ARG A 102 12.53 -2.12 14.75
N LEU A 103 13.09 -1.75 13.61
CA LEU A 103 13.12 -2.59 12.43
C LEU A 103 13.86 -3.90 12.71
N LYS A 104 15.01 -3.85 13.39
CA LYS A 104 15.76 -5.03 13.82
C LYS A 104 14.91 -5.99 14.65
N ASN A 105 14.06 -5.48 15.52
CA ASN A 105 13.19 -6.31 16.37
C ASN A 105 11.98 -6.92 15.62
N LEU A 106 11.69 -6.45 14.40
CA LEU A 106 10.64 -7.01 13.53
C LEU A 106 11.17 -8.13 12.62
N TYR A 107 12.45 -8.25 12.49
CA TYR A 107 13.17 -9.27 11.75
C TYR A 107 13.96 -10.16 12.69
#